data_dc96f8f2d50f31e1501bdd92029676e2
#
_entry.id   dc96f8f2d50f31e1501bdd92029676e2
#
_cell.length_a   1.000
_cell.length_b   1.000
_cell.length_c   1.000
_cell.angle_alpha   90.00
_cell.angle_beta   90.00
_cell.angle_gamma   90.00
#
_symmetry.space_group_name_H-M   'P 1'
#
loop_
_entity.id
_entity.type
_entity.pdbx_description
1 polymer ?
#
loop_
_entity_poly.entity_id
_entity_poly.type
_entity_poly.pdbx_seq_one_letter_code
_entity_poly.pdbx_strand_id
1 'polypeptide(L)'
;MFAEYGVLNYWTYLVGAIFIVLVSGPNTLFVLKNSVSSGMKGGYLAACGVFIGDAVLMFLAWAGVATLIKTTPILFNIVRYLGAFYLLYLGSKILYATLKGKNSEAKSDEPQYGAIFKRALILSLTNPKAILFYVSFFVQFIDVNAPHTGISFFILATTLELVSFCYLSFLIISGAFVTQYIRTKKKLAKVGNSLIGLMFVGFAARLATLQS
;
A
#
# COMPACT_ATOMS: atom_id res chain seq x y z
N MET A 1 21.18 5.70 -7.02
CA MET A 1 20.89 4.29 -7.29
C MET A 1 19.69 4.24 -8.21
N PHE A 2 19.75 3.55 -9.30
CA PHE A 2 18.72 3.41 -10.35
C PHE A 2 18.30 4.71 -11.09
N ALA A 3 19.02 5.83 -10.95
CA ALA A 3 18.70 7.06 -11.68
C ALA A 3 18.86 6.90 -13.20
N GLU A 4 19.81 6.08 -13.66
CA GLU A 4 20.01 5.70 -15.06
C GLU A 4 18.78 5.00 -15.70
N TYR A 5 17.95 4.37 -14.88
CA TYR A 5 16.67 3.76 -15.30
C TYR A 5 15.47 4.68 -15.09
N GLY A 6 15.67 5.96 -14.78
CA GLY A 6 14.61 6.94 -14.56
C GLY A 6 13.91 6.83 -13.19
N VAL A 7 14.56 6.21 -12.19
CA VAL A 7 14.04 6.18 -10.81
C VAL A 7 14.53 7.42 -10.06
N LEU A 8 13.62 8.25 -9.61
CA LEU A 8 13.90 9.45 -8.84
C LEU A 8 13.89 9.14 -7.33
N ASN A 9 14.89 9.63 -6.60
CA ASN A 9 14.92 9.60 -5.14
C ASN A 9 14.59 8.22 -4.52
N TYR A 10 15.22 7.15 -5.00
CA TYR A 10 14.96 5.76 -4.59
C TYR A 10 14.92 5.55 -3.06
N TRP A 11 15.80 6.18 -2.31
CA TRP A 11 15.81 6.03 -0.84
C TRP A 11 14.58 6.66 -0.19
N THR A 12 14.11 7.80 -0.69
CA THR A 12 12.85 8.41 -0.24
C THR A 12 11.66 7.50 -0.58
N TYR A 13 11.68 6.88 -1.78
CA TYR A 13 10.70 5.88 -2.17
C TYR A 13 10.69 4.69 -1.20
N LEU A 14 11.87 4.10 -0.92
CA LEU A 14 11.99 2.94 -0.04
C LEU A 14 11.44 3.22 1.36
N VAL A 15 11.81 4.36 1.94
CA VAL A 15 11.26 4.81 3.24
C VAL A 15 9.75 4.95 3.16
N GLY A 16 9.23 5.61 2.13
CA GLY A 16 7.79 5.73 1.90
C GLY A 16 7.09 4.39 1.74
N ALA A 17 7.68 3.47 0.97
CA ALA A 17 7.17 2.10 0.77
C ALA A 17 7.08 1.33 2.09
N ILE A 18 8.13 1.40 2.93
CA ILE A 18 8.12 0.77 4.27
C ILE A 18 6.96 1.33 5.11
N PHE A 19 6.85 2.65 5.20
CA PHE A 19 5.79 3.26 6.00
C PHE A 19 4.40 2.88 5.51
N ILE A 20 4.16 2.86 4.20
CA ILE A 20 2.87 2.52 3.62
C ILE A 20 2.48 1.07 3.87
N VAL A 21 3.42 0.15 3.74
CA VAL A 21 3.21 -1.26 4.03
C VAL A 21 2.87 -1.47 5.51
N LEU A 22 3.48 -0.71 6.42
CA LEU A 22 3.16 -0.73 7.85
C LEU A 22 1.76 -0.21 8.17
N VAL A 23 1.12 0.55 7.26
CA VAL A 23 -0.29 0.97 7.44
C VAL A 23 -1.20 -0.24 7.34
N SER A 24 -1.69 -0.72 8.48
CA SER A 24 -2.67 -1.79 8.53
C SER A 24 -3.92 -1.40 7.75
N GLY A 25 -4.08 -1.98 6.57
CA GLY A 25 -5.26 -1.85 5.72
C GLY A 25 -6.09 -3.13 5.69
N PRO A 26 -7.18 -3.16 4.91
CA PRO A 26 -8.02 -4.36 4.76
C PRO A 26 -7.22 -5.60 4.38
N ASN A 27 -6.25 -5.49 3.47
CA ASN A 27 -5.38 -6.59 3.04
C ASN A 27 -4.56 -7.16 4.22
N THR A 28 -3.86 -6.31 4.96
CA THR A 28 -3.05 -6.71 6.12
C THR A 28 -3.91 -7.37 7.20
N LEU A 29 -5.08 -6.79 7.51
CA LEU A 29 -6.00 -7.35 8.50
C LEU A 29 -6.56 -8.70 8.06
N PHE A 30 -6.84 -8.88 6.76
CA PHE A 30 -7.31 -10.14 6.21
C PHE A 30 -6.24 -11.23 6.30
N VAL A 31 -4.98 -10.92 5.94
CA VAL A 31 -3.85 -11.84 6.08
C VAL A 31 -3.64 -12.22 7.54
N LEU A 32 -3.62 -11.25 8.45
CA LEU A 32 -3.45 -11.49 9.88
C LEU A 32 -4.59 -12.34 10.46
N LYS A 33 -5.86 -12.05 10.11
CA LYS A 33 -7.01 -12.86 10.51
C LYS A 33 -6.84 -14.31 10.09
N ASN A 34 -6.49 -14.56 8.82
CA ASN A 34 -6.33 -15.92 8.31
C ASN A 34 -5.08 -16.63 8.87
N SER A 35 -4.02 -15.89 9.20
CA SER A 35 -2.86 -16.43 9.90
C SER A 35 -3.24 -16.92 11.30
N VAL A 36 -4.02 -16.13 12.05
CA VAL A 36 -4.46 -16.49 13.40
C VAL A 36 -5.48 -17.64 13.40
N SER A 37 -6.44 -17.65 12.46
CA SER A 37 -7.53 -18.63 12.42
C SER A 37 -7.18 -19.96 11.73
N SER A 38 -6.30 -19.90 10.72
CA SER A 38 -5.97 -21.05 9.85
C SER A 38 -4.48 -21.37 9.79
N GLY A 39 -3.72 -20.79 10.72
CA GLY A 39 -2.27 -20.96 10.82
C GLY A 39 -1.49 -20.32 9.65
N MET A 40 -0.20 -20.63 9.59
CA MET A 40 0.69 -20.07 8.56
C MET A 40 0.20 -20.35 7.14
N LYS A 41 -0.35 -21.53 6.86
CA LYS A 41 -0.88 -21.88 5.53
C LYS A 41 -2.01 -20.93 5.10
N GLY A 42 -2.96 -20.65 6.00
CA GLY A 42 -4.04 -19.70 5.73
C GLY A 42 -3.53 -18.27 5.52
N GLY A 43 -2.54 -17.85 6.33
CA GLY A 43 -1.88 -16.55 6.19
C GLY A 43 -1.18 -16.38 4.85
N TYR A 44 -0.35 -17.35 4.42
CA TYR A 44 0.35 -17.29 3.14
C TYR A 44 -0.59 -17.40 1.93
N LEU A 45 -1.68 -18.19 2.01
CA LEU A 45 -2.70 -18.20 0.96
C LEU A 45 -3.38 -16.83 0.80
N ALA A 46 -3.68 -16.16 1.91
CA ALA A 46 -4.19 -14.80 1.87
C ALA A 46 -3.15 -13.82 1.31
N ALA A 47 -1.89 -13.91 1.75
CA ALA A 47 -0.80 -13.06 1.24
C ALA A 47 -0.59 -13.25 -0.27
N CYS A 48 -0.59 -14.49 -0.79
CA CYS A 48 -0.50 -14.75 -2.23
C CYS A 48 -1.64 -14.09 -3.02
N GLY A 49 -2.87 -14.15 -2.50
CA GLY A 49 -4.00 -13.45 -3.14
C GLY A 49 -3.82 -11.93 -3.17
N VAL A 50 -3.29 -11.36 -2.08
CA VAL A 50 -2.95 -9.93 -2.00
C VAL A 50 -1.86 -9.57 -3.00
N PHE A 51 -0.73 -10.29 -3.04
CA PHE A 51 0.38 -10.02 -3.94
C PHE A 51 -0.03 -10.05 -5.41
N ILE A 52 -0.83 -11.04 -5.83
CA ILE A 52 -1.31 -11.11 -7.21
C ILE A 52 -2.25 -9.93 -7.50
N GLY A 53 -3.13 -9.58 -6.57
CA GLY A 53 -4.01 -8.42 -6.71
C GLY A 53 -3.24 -7.10 -6.81
N ASP A 54 -2.24 -6.92 -5.95
CA ASP A 54 -1.37 -5.74 -5.95
C ASP A 54 -0.52 -5.66 -7.22
N ALA A 55 0.05 -6.77 -7.70
CA ALA A 55 0.78 -6.83 -8.97
C ALA A 55 -0.09 -6.42 -10.17
N VAL A 56 -1.35 -6.90 -10.22
CA VAL A 56 -2.32 -6.50 -11.26
C VAL A 56 -2.62 -5.01 -11.16
N LEU A 57 -2.89 -4.48 -9.97
CA LEU A 57 -3.17 -3.05 -9.78
C LEU A 57 -1.96 -2.17 -10.13
N MET A 58 -0.75 -2.58 -9.76
CA MET A 58 0.47 -1.89 -10.13
C MET A 58 0.67 -1.90 -11.66
N PHE A 59 0.46 -3.03 -12.32
CA PHE A 59 0.53 -3.12 -13.78
C PHE A 59 -0.49 -2.19 -14.45
N LEU A 60 -1.73 -2.18 -13.98
CA LEU A 60 -2.77 -1.29 -14.49
C LEU A 60 -2.45 0.19 -14.24
N ALA A 61 -1.87 0.50 -13.06
CA ALA A 61 -1.42 1.86 -12.75
C ALA A 61 -0.29 2.30 -13.70
N TRP A 62 0.69 1.43 -13.97
CA TRP A 62 1.74 1.70 -14.95
C TRP A 62 1.19 1.90 -16.36
N ALA A 63 0.34 1.01 -16.84
CA ALA A 63 -0.25 1.10 -18.17
C ALA A 63 -1.10 2.38 -18.32
N GLY A 64 -1.88 2.71 -17.29
CA GLY A 64 -2.68 3.93 -17.23
C GLY A 64 -1.84 5.19 -17.20
N VAL A 65 -0.85 5.28 -16.33
CA VAL A 65 0.06 6.42 -16.21
C VAL A 65 0.88 6.60 -17.50
N ALA A 66 1.45 5.53 -18.04
CA ALA A 66 2.23 5.60 -19.28
C ALA A 66 1.40 6.09 -20.47
N THR A 67 0.13 5.70 -20.54
CA THR A 67 -0.80 6.16 -21.59
C THR A 67 -1.16 7.62 -21.38
N LEU A 68 -1.51 8.03 -20.16
CA LEU A 68 -1.90 9.41 -19.83
C LEU A 68 -0.79 10.42 -20.09
N ILE A 69 0.46 10.08 -19.76
CA ILE A 69 1.63 10.95 -20.04
C ILE A 69 1.76 11.20 -21.53
N LYS A 70 1.59 10.16 -22.37
CA LYS A 70 1.78 10.24 -23.81
C LYS A 70 0.63 10.93 -24.55
N THR A 71 -0.61 10.76 -24.08
CA THR A 71 -1.80 11.16 -24.84
C THR A 71 -2.41 12.48 -24.37
N THR A 72 -2.38 12.75 -23.07
CA THR A 72 -3.11 13.91 -22.53
C THR A 72 -2.49 14.44 -21.23
N PRO A 73 -1.53 15.37 -21.28
CA PRO A 73 -0.88 15.93 -20.08
C PRO A 73 -1.85 16.55 -19.07
N ILE A 74 -2.96 17.12 -19.54
CA ILE A 74 -4.00 17.68 -18.67
C ILE A 74 -4.64 16.57 -17.83
N LEU A 75 -4.93 15.42 -18.43
CA LEU A 75 -5.55 14.30 -17.74
C LEU A 75 -4.60 13.70 -16.67
N PHE A 76 -3.29 13.67 -16.98
CA PHE A 76 -2.26 13.29 -16.01
C PHE A 76 -2.27 14.22 -14.79
N ASN A 77 -2.35 15.53 -15.00
CA ASN A 77 -2.45 16.50 -13.91
C ASN A 77 -3.72 16.31 -13.06
N ILE A 78 -4.87 16.04 -13.69
CA ILE A 78 -6.12 15.73 -12.98
C ILE A 78 -5.94 14.50 -12.09
N VAL A 79 -5.39 13.41 -12.62
CA VAL A 79 -5.14 12.17 -11.84
C VAL A 79 -4.18 12.44 -10.68
N ARG A 80 -3.13 13.24 -10.90
CA ARG A 80 -2.17 13.66 -9.88
C ARG A 80 -2.84 14.40 -8.72
N TYR A 81 -3.68 15.40 -9.03
CA TYR A 81 -4.39 16.16 -8.00
C TYR A 81 -5.45 15.32 -7.27
N LEU A 82 -6.20 14.47 -7.98
CA LEU A 82 -7.12 13.52 -7.35
C LEU A 82 -6.39 12.58 -6.39
N GLY A 83 -5.20 12.10 -6.79
CA GLY A 83 -4.33 11.30 -5.94
C GLY A 83 -3.87 12.05 -4.69
N ALA A 84 -3.45 13.32 -4.84
CA ALA A 84 -3.06 14.17 -3.71
C ALA A 84 -4.22 14.36 -2.71
N PHE A 85 -5.42 14.67 -3.21
CA PHE A 85 -6.63 14.77 -2.37
C PHE A 85 -6.96 13.47 -1.65
N TYR A 86 -6.83 12.33 -2.35
CA TYR A 86 -7.08 11.04 -1.75
C TYR A 86 -6.08 10.70 -0.63
N LEU A 87 -4.78 10.97 -0.84
CA LEU A 87 -3.75 10.76 0.18
C LEU A 87 -3.99 11.69 1.39
N LEU A 88 -4.40 12.94 1.16
CA LEU A 88 -4.79 13.86 2.22
C LEU A 88 -5.99 13.34 3.01
N TYR A 89 -7.05 12.87 2.32
CA TYR A 89 -8.20 12.24 2.94
C TYR A 89 -7.81 11.02 3.77
N LEU A 90 -6.96 10.14 3.23
CA LEU A 90 -6.52 8.93 3.91
C LEU A 90 -5.71 9.25 5.15
N GLY A 91 -4.76 10.18 5.06
CA GLY A 91 -3.96 10.67 6.18
C GLY A 91 -4.84 11.27 7.29
N SER A 92 -5.76 12.14 6.91
CA SER A 92 -6.71 12.76 7.85
C SER A 92 -7.61 11.73 8.53
N LYS A 93 -8.10 10.71 7.79
CA LYS A 93 -8.92 9.62 8.33
C LYS A 93 -8.15 8.78 9.34
N ILE A 94 -6.88 8.46 9.06
CA ILE A 94 -6.02 7.70 9.98
C ILE A 94 -5.79 8.51 11.26
N LEU A 95 -5.45 9.79 11.13
CA LEU A 95 -5.23 10.69 12.28
C LEU A 95 -6.51 10.79 13.12
N TYR A 96 -7.65 11.02 12.51
CA TYR A 96 -8.95 11.11 13.19
C TYR A 96 -9.32 9.82 13.93
N ALA A 97 -9.17 8.65 13.26
CA ALA A 97 -9.44 7.35 13.88
C ALA A 97 -8.52 7.08 15.08
N THR A 98 -7.24 7.48 14.96
CA THR A 98 -6.24 7.34 16.02
C THR A 98 -6.56 8.21 17.21
N LEU A 99 -7.04 9.43 16.98
CA LEU A 99 -7.44 10.35 18.06
C LEU A 99 -8.71 9.86 18.78
N LYS A 100 -9.69 9.32 18.02
CA LYS A 100 -10.97 8.81 18.58
C LYS A 100 -10.90 7.41 19.21
N GLY A 101 -9.80 6.69 19.07
CA GLY A 101 -9.61 5.37 19.69
C GLY A 101 -10.51 4.25 19.16
N LYS A 102 -11.07 4.38 17.93
CA LYS A 102 -11.91 3.34 17.33
C LYS A 102 -11.05 2.20 16.75
N ASN A 103 -11.00 1.06 17.45
CA ASN A 103 -10.50 -0.19 16.91
C ASN A 103 -11.66 -0.98 16.29
N SER A 104 -11.55 -1.35 15.01
CA SER A 104 -12.52 -2.23 14.35
C SER A 104 -12.28 -3.68 14.78
N GLU A 105 -13.22 -4.27 15.51
CA GLU A 105 -13.21 -5.70 15.81
C GLU A 105 -13.72 -6.50 14.63
N ALA A 106 -12.95 -7.48 14.16
CA ALA A 106 -13.35 -8.42 13.10
C ALA A 106 -13.98 -9.68 13.72
N LYS A 107 -15.21 -10.03 13.28
CA LYS A 107 -15.88 -11.29 13.62
C LYS A 107 -15.20 -12.47 12.90
N SER A 108 -15.15 -13.62 13.59
CA SER A 108 -14.52 -14.87 13.11
C SER A 108 -15.56 -15.80 12.51
N ASP A 109 -15.42 -16.15 11.23
CA ASP A 109 -16.09 -17.26 10.56
C ASP A 109 -15.08 -18.37 10.26
N GLU A 110 -15.51 -19.64 10.21
CA GLU A 110 -14.65 -20.80 9.98
C GLU A 110 -13.91 -20.76 8.62
N PRO A 111 -12.62 -21.21 8.57
CA PRO A 111 -11.78 -21.02 7.39
C PRO A 111 -11.97 -22.11 6.35
N GLN A 112 -12.50 -21.75 5.18
CA GLN A 112 -12.39 -22.56 3.97
C GLN A 112 -11.15 -22.15 3.17
N TYR A 113 -10.08 -22.95 3.18
CA TYR A 113 -8.82 -22.67 2.49
C TYR A 113 -8.98 -22.28 1.01
N GLY A 114 -9.87 -22.94 0.26
CA GLY A 114 -10.10 -22.61 -1.16
C GLY A 114 -10.72 -21.23 -1.40
N ALA A 115 -11.43 -20.69 -0.41
CA ALA A 115 -12.03 -19.36 -0.49
C ALA A 115 -11.07 -18.24 -0.04
N ILE A 116 -10.03 -18.55 0.75
CA ILE A 116 -9.12 -17.53 1.33
C ILE A 116 -8.39 -16.77 0.22
N PHE A 117 -7.73 -17.48 -0.69
CA PHE A 117 -7.01 -16.87 -1.82
C PHE A 117 -7.93 -15.99 -2.68
N LYS A 118 -9.09 -16.53 -3.09
CA LYS A 118 -10.04 -15.79 -3.93
C LYS A 118 -10.55 -14.52 -3.24
N ARG A 119 -10.88 -14.62 -1.94
CA ARG A 119 -11.33 -13.46 -1.15
C ARG A 119 -10.23 -12.42 -1.00
N ALA A 120 -8.99 -12.84 -0.75
CA ALA A 120 -7.84 -11.94 -0.66
C ALA A 120 -7.58 -11.21 -1.99
N LEU A 121 -7.63 -11.93 -3.10
CA LEU A 121 -7.47 -11.38 -4.45
C LEU A 121 -8.56 -10.32 -4.74
N ILE A 122 -9.82 -10.66 -4.52
CA ILE A 122 -10.94 -9.72 -4.74
C ILE A 122 -10.79 -8.50 -3.82
N LEU A 123 -10.45 -8.73 -2.54
CA LEU A 123 -10.25 -7.66 -1.57
C LEU A 123 -9.14 -6.70 -2.01
N SER A 124 -8.00 -7.22 -2.52
CA SER A 124 -6.92 -6.38 -3.03
C SER A 124 -7.35 -5.61 -4.29
N LEU A 125 -7.92 -6.28 -5.29
CA LEU A 125 -8.37 -5.67 -6.55
C LEU A 125 -9.45 -4.60 -6.35
N THR A 126 -10.28 -4.72 -5.33
CA THR A 126 -11.34 -3.75 -5.00
C THR A 126 -10.96 -2.75 -3.92
N ASN A 127 -9.71 -2.78 -3.45
CA ASN A 127 -9.24 -1.91 -2.39
C ASN A 127 -8.96 -0.50 -2.94
N PRO A 128 -9.82 0.50 -2.69
CA PRO A 128 -9.63 1.85 -3.22
C PRO A 128 -8.36 2.52 -2.68
N LYS A 129 -7.91 2.12 -1.47
CA LYS A 129 -6.64 2.57 -0.91
C LYS A 129 -5.47 2.15 -1.79
N ALA A 130 -5.44 0.87 -2.22
CA ALA A 130 -4.36 0.34 -3.05
C ALA A 130 -4.38 0.98 -4.44
N ILE A 131 -5.55 1.04 -5.09
CA ILE A 131 -5.71 1.56 -6.45
C ILE A 131 -5.18 3.00 -6.54
N LEU A 132 -5.74 3.90 -5.74
CA LEU A 132 -5.38 5.32 -5.78
C LEU A 132 -3.96 5.56 -5.26
N PHE A 133 -3.51 4.74 -4.31
CA PHE A 133 -2.16 4.81 -3.81
C PHE A 133 -1.14 4.48 -4.90
N TYR A 134 -1.27 3.36 -5.61
CA TYR A 134 -0.30 2.97 -6.64
C TYR A 134 -0.20 4.03 -7.73
N VAL A 135 -1.32 4.55 -8.23
CA VAL A 135 -1.31 5.61 -9.23
C VAL A 135 -0.61 6.87 -8.71
N SER A 136 -0.92 7.30 -7.47
CA SER A 136 -0.42 8.56 -6.93
C SER A 136 1.03 8.50 -6.44
N PHE A 137 1.45 7.35 -5.90
CA PHE A 137 2.76 7.21 -5.27
C PHE A 137 3.87 6.99 -6.28
N PHE A 138 3.65 6.08 -7.26
CA PHE A 138 4.69 5.75 -8.24
C PHE A 138 5.09 6.95 -9.11
N VAL A 139 4.11 7.77 -9.50
CA VAL A 139 4.34 8.96 -10.34
C VAL A 139 5.37 9.92 -9.76
N GLN A 140 5.52 9.98 -8.44
CA GLN A 140 6.45 10.87 -7.77
C GLN A 140 7.92 10.44 -7.90
N PHE A 141 8.16 9.18 -8.25
CA PHE A 141 9.50 8.57 -8.26
C PHE A 141 9.92 8.07 -9.64
N ILE A 142 9.13 8.36 -10.67
CA ILE A 142 9.44 8.02 -12.05
C ILE A 142 9.72 9.30 -12.83
N ASP A 143 10.88 9.34 -13.48
CA ASP A 143 11.16 10.36 -14.49
C ASP A 143 10.36 10.06 -15.75
N VAL A 144 9.36 10.89 -16.03
CA VAL A 144 8.47 10.73 -17.19
C VAL A 144 9.19 10.92 -18.53
N ASN A 145 10.35 11.58 -18.53
CA ASN A 145 11.19 11.80 -19.70
C ASN A 145 12.21 10.68 -19.93
N ALA A 146 12.30 9.71 -19.01
CA ALA A 146 13.20 8.58 -19.17
C ALA A 146 12.78 7.69 -20.36
N PRO A 147 13.73 7.15 -21.15
CA PRO A 147 13.43 6.37 -22.35
C PRO A 147 12.66 5.07 -22.04
N HIS A 148 12.78 4.55 -20.84
CA HIS A 148 12.23 3.25 -20.42
C HIS A 148 11.50 3.32 -19.07
N THR A 149 10.43 4.10 -18.98
CA THR A 149 9.61 4.23 -17.75
C THR A 149 9.08 2.90 -17.21
N GLY A 150 8.94 1.86 -18.05
CA GLY A 150 8.57 0.52 -17.62
C GLY A 150 9.60 -0.14 -16.71
N ILE A 151 10.91 0.10 -16.95
CA ILE A 151 11.99 -0.42 -16.08
C ILE A 151 11.93 0.28 -14.73
N SER A 152 11.78 1.61 -14.71
CA SER A 152 11.61 2.37 -13.48
C SER A 152 10.45 1.82 -12.66
N PHE A 153 9.31 1.60 -13.31
CA PHE A 153 8.12 1.09 -12.66
C PHE A 153 8.33 -0.32 -12.10
N PHE A 154 8.97 -1.21 -12.86
CA PHE A 154 9.27 -2.56 -12.43
C PHE A 154 10.20 -2.59 -11.21
N ILE A 155 11.23 -1.74 -11.16
CA ILE A 155 12.12 -1.61 -10.01
C ILE A 155 11.34 -1.18 -8.76
N LEU A 156 10.51 -0.15 -8.89
CA LEU A 156 9.71 0.37 -7.78
C LEU A 156 8.66 -0.66 -7.32
N ALA A 157 7.95 -1.30 -8.25
CA ALA A 157 6.95 -2.32 -7.96
C ALA A 157 7.58 -3.53 -7.22
N THR A 158 8.71 -4.04 -7.73
CA THR A 158 9.42 -5.15 -7.09
C THR A 158 9.91 -4.78 -5.69
N THR A 159 10.41 -3.56 -5.51
CA THR A 159 10.84 -3.06 -4.19
C THR A 159 9.67 -3.06 -3.21
N LEU A 160 8.50 -2.54 -3.61
CA LEU A 160 7.31 -2.51 -2.76
C LEU A 160 6.82 -3.91 -2.39
N GLU A 161 6.78 -4.82 -3.37
CA GLU A 161 6.38 -6.21 -3.14
C GLU A 161 7.32 -6.94 -2.20
N LEU A 162 8.63 -6.73 -2.32
CA LEU A 162 9.61 -7.31 -1.40
C LEU A 162 9.43 -6.79 0.03
N VAL A 163 9.21 -5.49 0.21
CA VAL A 163 8.92 -4.89 1.52
C VAL A 163 7.61 -5.46 2.08
N SER A 164 6.57 -5.56 1.25
CA SER A 164 5.28 -6.13 1.62
C SER A 164 5.41 -7.62 1.99
N PHE A 165 6.18 -8.39 1.22
CA PHE A 165 6.45 -9.81 1.51
C PHE A 165 7.14 -9.99 2.86
N CYS A 166 8.19 -9.23 3.14
CA CYS A 166 8.90 -9.27 4.43
C CYS A 166 7.95 -8.94 5.59
N TYR A 167 7.17 -7.87 5.45
CA TYR A 167 6.23 -7.44 6.48
C TYR A 167 5.11 -8.46 6.72
N LEU A 168 4.44 -8.93 5.66
CA LEU A 168 3.37 -9.92 5.79
C LEU A 168 3.89 -11.25 6.31
N SER A 169 5.09 -11.69 5.90
CA SER A 169 5.73 -12.89 6.45
C SER A 169 6.01 -12.74 7.94
N PHE A 170 6.52 -11.58 8.36
CA PHE A 170 6.69 -11.29 9.79
C PHE A 170 5.36 -11.36 10.54
N LEU A 171 4.28 -10.79 10.01
CA LEU A 171 2.96 -10.86 10.63
C LEU A 171 2.39 -12.29 10.67
N ILE A 172 2.60 -13.08 9.62
CA ILE A 172 2.13 -14.47 9.53
C ILE A 172 2.84 -15.33 10.56
N ILE A 173 4.16 -15.23 10.64
CA ILE A 173 4.99 -16.01 11.57
C ILE A 173 4.71 -15.59 13.02
N SER A 174 4.61 -14.29 13.26
CA SER A 174 4.34 -13.76 14.60
C SER A 174 2.89 -13.90 15.04
N GLY A 175 1.95 -14.08 14.11
CA GLY A 175 0.52 -14.32 14.22
C GLY A 175 -0.17 -13.92 15.54
N ALA A 176 -0.37 -14.89 16.43
CA ALA A 176 -1.04 -14.69 17.71
C ALA A 176 -0.27 -13.74 18.66
N PHE A 177 1.07 -13.76 18.66
CA PHE A 177 1.88 -12.91 19.53
C PHE A 177 1.77 -11.43 19.18
N VAL A 178 1.81 -11.10 17.89
CA VAL A 178 1.69 -9.71 17.42
C VAL A 178 0.30 -9.16 17.72
N THR A 179 -0.74 -9.95 17.49
CA THR A 179 -2.12 -9.55 17.80
C THR A 179 -2.29 -9.27 19.29
N GLN A 180 -1.80 -10.15 20.15
CA GLN A 180 -1.87 -9.99 21.61
C GLN A 180 -1.04 -8.80 22.08
N TYR A 181 0.17 -8.60 21.52
CA TYR A 181 1.07 -7.51 21.90
C TYR A 181 0.53 -6.14 21.46
N ILE A 182 0.01 -6.00 20.25
CA ILE A 182 -0.57 -4.73 19.75
C ILE A 182 -1.88 -4.41 20.50
N ARG A 183 -2.72 -5.42 20.80
CA ARG A 183 -3.93 -5.21 21.61
C ARG A 183 -3.62 -4.68 23.01
N THR A 184 -2.50 -5.08 23.61
CA THR A 184 -2.11 -4.66 24.97
C THR A 184 -1.40 -3.30 25.00
N LYS A 185 -0.73 -2.87 23.90
CA LYS A 185 0.04 -1.62 23.84
C LYS A 185 -0.61 -0.52 22.99
N LYS A 186 -1.78 -0.05 23.40
CA LYS A 186 -2.57 0.99 22.72
C LYS A 186 -1.78 2.29 22.41
N LYS A 187 -0.83 2.68 23.28
CA LYS A 187 0.01 3.88 23.06
C LYS A 187 0.94 3.73 21.85
N LEU A 188 1.57 2.56 21.67
CA LEU A 188 2.48 2.30 20.54
C LEU A 188 1.74 2.30 19.21
N ALA A 189 0.56 1.66 19.17
CA ALA A 189 -0.32 1.70 18.00
C ALA A 189 -0.76 3.13 17.65
N LYS A 190 -1.07 3.96 18.66
CA LYS A 190 -1.46 5.36 18.47
C LYS A 190 -0.33 6.19 17.86
N VAL A 191 0.89 6.08 18.36
CA VAL A 191 2.07 6.81 17.85
C VAL A 191 2.36 6.37 16.40
N GLY A 192 2.40 5.06 16.12
CA GLY A 192 2.62 4.53 14.77
C GLY A 192 1.59 5.05 13.77
N ASN A 193 0.30 4.95 14.09
CA ASN A 193 -0.77 5.46 13.22
C ASN A 193 -0.70 6.96 12.98
N SER A 194 -0.31 7.75 14.00
CA SER A 194 -0.15 9.21 13.85
C SER A 194 0.98 9.55 12.89
N LEU A 195 2.15 8.88 12.99
CA LEU A 195 3.28 9.06 12.07
C LEU A 195 2.87 8.72 10.64
N ILE A 196 2.14 7.63 10.45
CA ILE A 196 1.64 7.20 9.15
C ILE A 196 0.67 8.25 8.56
N GLY A 197 -0.28 8.74 9.36
CA GLY A 197 -1.21 9.78 8.92
C GLY A 197 -0.49 11.06 8.48
N LEU A 198 0.50 11.52 9.25
CA LEU A 198 1.33 12.68 8.92
C LEU A 198 2.14 12.46 7.64
N MET A 199 2.66 11.26 7.43
CA MET A 199 3.38 10.92 6.21
C MET A 199 2.47 11.00 4.97
N PHE A 200 1.24 10.48 5.02
CA PHE A 200 0.30 10.62 3.90
C PHE A 200 -0.03 12.08 3.59
N VAL A 201 -0.18 12.92 4.61
CA VAL A 201 -0.36 14.37 4.42
C VAL A 201 0.87 14.98 3.74
N GLY A 202 2.07 14.60 4.17
CA GLY A 202 3.33 15.04 3.55
C GLY A 202 3.44 14.62 2.08
N PHE A 203 3.10 13.38 1.74
CA PHE A 203 3.07 12.93 0.33
C PHE A 203 2.00 13.64 -0.48
N ALA A 204 0.83 13.91 0.09
CA ALA A 204 -0.21 14.69 -0.59
C ALA A 204 0.29 16.09 -0.96
N ALA A 205 0.95 16.79 -0.02
CA ALA A 205 1.54 18.09 -0.25
C ALA A 205 2.62 18.04 -1.34
N ARG A 206 3.52 17.04 -1.27
CA ARG A 206 4.57 16.86 -2.30
C ARG A 206 3.97 16.59 -3.67
N LEU A 207 2.95 15.72 -3.77
CA LEU A 207 2.29 15.41 -5.04
C LEU A 207 1.61 16.64 -5.65
N ALA A 208 1.02 17.50 -4.82
CA ALA A 208 0.42 18.76 -5.26
C ALA A 208 1.45 19.79 -5.76
N THR A 209 2.69 19.75 -5.23
CA THR A 209 3.76 20.73 -5.57
C THR A 209 4.70 20.24 -6.68
N LEU A 210 4.57 19.01 -7.17
CA LEU A 210 5.35 18.55 -8.33
C LEU A 210 4.99 19.41 -9.55
N GLN A 211 5.98 20.15 -10.04
CA GLN A 211 5.87 20.89 -11.31
C GLN A 211 5.98 19.88 -12.45
N SER A 212 5.07 19.99 -13.39
CA SER A 212 5.06 19.26 -14.67
C SER A 212 6.16 19.74 -15.60
#